data_a444eb31ae5df732880c52edb63d48ca
#
_entry.id   a444eb31ae5df732880c52edb63d48ca
#
_cell.length_a   1.000
_cell.length_b   1.000
_cell.length_c   1.000
_cell.angle_alpha   90.00
_cell.angle_beta   90.00
_cell.angle_gamma   90.00
#
_symmetry.space_group_name_H-M   'P 1'
#
loop_
_entity.id
_entity.type
_entity.pdbx_description
1 polymer ?
#
loop_
_entity_poly.entity_id
_entity_poly.type
_entity_poly.pdbx_seq_one_letter_code
_entity_poly.pdbx_strand_id
1 'polypeptide(L)'
;GRERTLAAGLDQFWAAHRSGKHRSKTRRAVQQLLAEWSGSLRQAPRAWEALAVSEFLLLHGDIPEPATFAACIAVLARLKSAPFEAAGPAGTLSPQAMVSTASLSEASLIVALLLSPLGDHQLLLESGENGLRQALQQTTDGDGRPHGSLLTLLPGFLTVLARPTAWAAAFRHSLWGSELQQRISGLTTSAGMLAAP
;
A
#
# COMPACT_ATOMS: atom_id res chain seq x y z
N GLY A 1 13.83 -2.71 16.45
CA GLY A 1 14.86 -1.87 15.93
C GLY A 1 14.43 -0.99 14.78
N ARG A 2 14.90 -1.25 13.58
CA ARG A 2 14.77 -0.41 12.36
C ARG A 2 13.33 -0.05 11.98
N GLU A 3 12.40 -0.99 12.07
CA GLU A 3 10.99 -0.79 11.71
C GLU A 3 10.33 0.30 12.57
N ARG A 4 10.58 0.25 13.87
CA ARG A 4 10.08 1.28 14.79
C ARG A 4 10.68 2.65 14.48
N THR A 5 11.91 2.68 13.98
CA THR A 5 12.59 3.93 13.62
C THR A 5 11.97 4.57 12.39
N LEU A 6 11.69 3.80 11.31
CA LEU A 6 11.05 4.34 10.10
C LEU A 6 9.64 4.84 10.40
N ALA A 7 8.79 4.01 11.00
CA ALA A 7 7.42 4.38 11.33
C ALA A 7 7.39 5.62 12.23
N ALA A 8 8.12 5.61 13.35
CA ALA A 8 8.15 6.73 14.29
C ALA A 8 8.70 8.02 13.65
N GLY A 9 9.70 7.92 12.77
CA GLY A 9 10.25 9.07 12.07
C GLY A 9 9.29 9.70 11.07
N LEU A 10 8.56 8.88 10.31
CA LEU A 10 7.51 9.35 9.40
C LEU A 10 6.33 9.94 10.18
N ASP A 11 5.89 9.32 11.28
CA ASP A 11 4.83 9.85 12.14
C ASP A 11 5.22 11.23 12.72
N GLN A 12 6.46 11.38 13.16
CA GLN A 12 6.98 12.68 13.63
C GLN A 12 6.96 13.73 12.52
N PHE A 13 7.36 13.34 11.31
CA PHE A 13 7.27 14.22 10.14
C PHE A 13 5.83 14.68 9.91
N TRP A 14 4.87 13.75 9.84
CA TRP A 14 3.47 14.06 9.59
C TRP A 14 2.87 14.94 10.70
N ALA A 15 3.21 14.69 11.96
CA ALA A 15 2.77 15.50 13.08
C ALA A 15 3.32 16.94 13.01
N ALA A 16 4.61 17.09 12.71
CA ALA A 16 5.26 18.39 12.52
C ALA A 16 4.72 19.13 11.30
N HIS A 17 4.50 18.43 10.20
CA HIS A 17 3.93 18.99 8.97
C HIS A 17 2.54 19.56 9.20
N ARG A 18 1.65 18.81 9.85
CA ARG A 18 0.29 19.29 10.21
C ARG A 18 0.32 20.49 11.17
N SER A 19 1.28 20.54 12.09
CA SER A 19 1.40 21.66 13.06
C SER A 19 2.07 22.91 12.50
N GLY A 20 2.65 22.85 11.31
CA GLY A 20 3.39 23.95 10.69
C GLY A 20 4.70 24.34 11.36
N LYS A 21 5.16 23.56 12.37
CA LYS A 21 6.35 23.83 13.17
C LYS A 21 7.63 23.19 12.58
N HIS A 22 8.77 23.87 12.76
CA HIS A 22 10.12 23.33 12.52
C HIS A 22 10.40 22.67 11.16
N ARG A 23 9.92 23.24 10.07
CA ARG A 23 10.04 22.67 8.72
C ARG A 23 11.48 22.24 8.34
N SER A 24 12.50 23.07 8.60
CA SER A 24 13.90 22.76 8.20
C SER A 24 14.49 21.61 8.99
N LYS A 25 14.29 21.56 10.32
CA LYS A 25 14.77 20.47 11.17
C LYS A 25 14.08 19.14 10.82
N THR A 26 12.78 19.20 10.60
CA THR A 26 11.98 18.03 10.25
C THR A 26 12.35 17.49 8.86
N ARG A 27 12.61 18.38 7.88
CA ARG A 27 13.09 17.99 6.54
C ARG A 27 14.44 17.25 6.62
N ARG A 28 15.41 17.77 7.40
CA ARG A 28 16.70 17.10 7.61
C ARG A 28 16.56 15.72 8.27
N ALA A 29 15.73 15.63 9.30
CA ALA A 29 15.52 14.37 10.02
C ALA A 29 14.93 13.29 9.10
N VAL A 30 13.93 13.63 8.28
CA VAL A 30 13.34 12.66 7.34
C VAL A 30 14.27 12.34 6.18
N GLN A 31 15.07 13.30 5.69
CA GLN A 31 16.12 13.07 4.71
C GLN A 31 17.11 12.02 5.21
N GLN A 32 17.62 12.18 6.43
CA GLN A 32 18.53 11.22 7.05
C GLN A 32 17.85 9.84 7.24
N LEU A 33 16.61 9.83 7.72
CA LEU A 33 15.83 8.60 7.90
C LEU A 33 15.69 7.81 6.59
N LEU A 34 15.37 8.47 5.49
CA LEU A 34 15.23 7.84 4.18
C LEU A 34 16.59 7.34 3.63
N ALA A 35 17.67 8.09 3.85
CA ALA A 35 19.01 7.66 3.47
C ALA A 35 19.45 6.42 4.26
N GLU A 36 19.21 6.38 5.58
CA GLU A 36 19.49 5.21 6.42
C GLU A 36 18.63 4.01 6.03
N TRP A 37 17.33 4.22 5.78
CA TRP A 37 16.42 3.17 5.34
C TRP A 37 16.86 2.58 4.01
N SER A 38 17.07 3.39 2.99
CA SER A 38 17.47 2.92 1.66
C SER A 38 18.85 2.26 1.65
N GLY A 39 19.81 2.77 2.41
CA GLY A 39 21.16 2.22 2.51
C GLY A 39 21.23 0.91 3.31
N SER A 40 20.28 0.67 4.23
CA SER A 40 20.30 -0.51 5.10
C SER A 40 19.58 -1.74 4.51
N LEU A 41 18.73 -1.55 3.49
CA LEU A 41 17.95 -2.63 2.88
C LEU A 41 18.75 -3.36 1.80
N ARG A 42 18.99 -4.65 2.03
CA ARG A 42 19.60 -5.56 1.03
C ARG A 42 18.57 -6.40 0.28
N GLN A 43 17.35 -6.50 0.78
CA GLN A 43 16.24 -7.27 0.23
C GLN A 43 15.08 -6.33 -0.14
N ALA A 44 14.02 -6.86 -0.73
CA ALA A 44 12.80 -6.12 -0.96
C ALA A 44 12.23 -5.55 0.36
N PRO A 45 11.63 -4.36 0.34
CA PRO A 45 10.99 -3.78 1.52
C PRO A 45 9.74 -4.60 1.90
N ARG A 46 9.33 -4.51 3.16
CA ARG A 46 8.04 -5.04 3.58
C ARG A 46 6.91 -4.18 3.00
N ALA A 47 5.72 -4.75 2.86
CA ALA A 47 4.56 -4.06 2.29
C ALA A 47 4.31 -2.69 2.94
N TRP A 48 4.28 -2.62 4.27
CA TRP A 48 4.03 -1.37 4.98
C TRP A 48 5.16 -0.34 4.81
N GLU A 49 6.44 -0.78 4.71
CA GLU A 49 7.58 0.11 4.44
C GLU A 49 7.46 0.70 3.03
N ALA A 50 7.14 -0.16 2.05
CA ALA A 50 6.93 0.25 0.67
C ALA A 50 5.78 1.26 0.55
N LEU A 51 4.65 0.99 1.21
CA LEU A 51 3.50 1.91 1.27
C LEU A 51 3.88 3.25 1.86
N ALA A 52 4.46 3.25 3.06
CA ALA A 52 4.78 4.48 3.80
C ALA A 52 5.81 5.35 3.05
N VAL A 53 6.84 4.72 2.46
CA VAL A 53 7.85 5.46 1.68
C VAL A 53 7.29 5.92 0.35
N SER A 54 6.51 5.11 -0.36
CA SER A 54 5.88 5.51 -1.62
C SER A 54 4.93 6.69 -1.42
N GLU A 55 4.08 6.64 -0.40
CA GLU A 55 3.18 7.74 -0.05
C GLU A 55 3.98 9.02 0.27
N PHE A 56 5.05 8.89 1.05
CA PHE A 56 5.91 10.01 1.36
C PHE A 56 6.54 10.62 0.08
N LEU A 57 7.08 9.79 -0.81
CA LEU A 57 7.70 10.26 -2.05
C LEU A 57 6.69 10.88 -3.02
N LEU A 58 5.48 10.37 -3.08
CA LEU A 58 4.40 10.93 -3.90
C LEU A 58 3.96 12.32 -3.42
N LEU A 59 3.90 12.52 -2.10
CA LEU A 59 3.42 13.77 -1.50
C LEU A 59 4.53 14.79 -1.23
N HIS A 60 5.75 14.33 -1.02
CA HIS A 60 6.89 15.14 -0.57
C HIS A 60 8.20 14.75 -1.25
N GLY A 61 8.15 14.37 -2.52
CA GLY A 61 9.34 14.01 -3.31
C GLY A 61 10.35 15.15 -3.50
N ASP A 62 9.96 16.38 -3.18
CA ASP A 62 10.84 17.56 -3.14
C ASP A 62 11.74 17.64 -1.89
N ILE A 63 11.50 16.80 -0.89
CA ILE A 63 12.26 16.83 0.37
C ILE A 63 13.56 16.05 0.30
N PRO A 64 13.58 14.76 -0.15
CA PRO A 64 14.82 14.03 -0.25
C PRO A 64 15.72 14.62 -1.33
N GLU A 65 17.03 14.60 -1.05
CA GLU A 65 18.03 14.93 -2.08
C GLU A 65 17.93 13.92 -3.24
N PRO A 66 18.28 14.32 -4.47
CA PRO A 66 18.14 13.45 -5.65
C PRO A 66 18.77 12.06 -5.48
N ALA A 67 19.94 11.98 -4.83
CA ALA A 67 20.60 10.70 -4.56
C ALA A 67 19.80 9.82 -3.59
N THR A 68 19.24 10.39 -2.54
CA THR A 68 18.39 9.67 -1.59
C THR A 68 17.07 9.25 -2.24
N PHE A 69 16.47 10.13 -3.02
CA PHE A 69 15.27 9.81 -3.80
C PHE A 69 15.52 8.61 -4.72
N ALA A 70 16.59 8.65 -5.52
CA ALA A 70 16.97 7.56 -6.42
C ALA A 70 17.24 6.26 -5.66
N ALA A 71 17.91 6.31 -4.50
CA ALA A 71 18.14 5.15 -3.65
C ALA A 71 16.83 4.55 -3.12
N CYS A 72 15.88 5.37 -2.70
CA CYS A 72 14.54 4.91 -2.29
C CYS A 72 13.81 4.21 -3.45
N ILE A 73 13.81 4.81 -4.64
CA ILE A 73 13.22 4.22 -5.86
C ILE A 73 13.88 2.86 -6.17
N ALA A 74 15.20 2.76 -6.12
CA ALA A 74 15.92 1.51 -6.36
C ALA A 74 15.57 0.41 -5.34
N VAL A 75 15.29 0.77 -4.08
CA VAL A 75 14.81 -0.17 -3.05
C VAL A 75 13.38 -0.60 -3.34
N LEU A 76 12.48 0.34 -3.65
CA LEU A 76 11.07 0.05 -3.96
C LEU A 76 10.95 -0.84 -5.20
N ALA A 77 11.79 -0.63 -6.22
CA ALA A 77 11.81 -1.45 -7.44
C ALA A 77 12.16 -2.94 -7.17
N ARG A 78 12.80 -3.26 -6.03
CA ARG A 78 13.06 -4.66 -5.63
C ARG A 78 11.79 -5.41 -5.25
N LEU A 79 10.68 -4.73 -5.01
CA LEU A 79 9.40 -5.36 -4.70
C LEU A 79 8.93 -6.24 -5.86
N LYS A 80 9.23 -5.88 -7.11
CA LYS A 80 8.91 -6.68 -8.31
C LYS A 80 9.55 -8.07 -8.33
N SER A 81 10.67 -8.23 -7.63
CA SER A 81 11.41 -9.49 -7.53
C SER A 81 11.06 -10.29 -6.27
N ALA A 82 10.23 -9.74 -5.39
CA ALA A 82 9.75 -10.48 -4.23
C ALA A 82 8.81 -11.59 -4.72
N PRO A 83 9.00 -12.85 -4.28
CA PRO A 83 8.08 -13.90 -4.63
C PRO A 83 6.70 -13.49 -4.09
N PHE A 84 5.76 -13.29 -5.00
CA PHE A 84 4.36 -13.26 -4.64
C PHE A 84 4.07 -14.72 -4.23
N GLU A 85 4.04 -14.96 -2.93
CA GLU A 85 3.49 -16.21 -2.44
C GLU A 85 2.01 -16.20 -2.84
N ALA A 86 1.78 -16.69 -4.07
CA ALA A 86 0.44 -17.06 -4.48
C ALA A 86 -0.09 -17.93 -3.34
N ALA A 87 -1.19 -17.51 -2.75
CA ALA A 87 -1.87 -18.29 -1.74
C ALA A 87 -1.80 -19.75 -2.17
N GLY A 88 -1.20 -20.59 -1.35
CA GLY A 88 -0.96 -22.00 -1.68
C GLY A 88 -2.25 -22.67 -2.16
N PRO A 89 -2.20 -23.91 -2.66
CA PRO A 89 -3.34 -24.55 -3.31
C PRO A 89 -4.55 -24.44 -2.41
N ALA A 90 -5.65 -23.97 -2.96
CA ALA A 90 -6.99 -23.69 -2.46
C ALA A 90 -7.40 -24.31 -1.07
N GLY A 91 -6.60 -24.04 -0.06
CA GLY A 91 -6.93 -24.28 1.34
C GLY A 91 -7.28 -22.94 1.94
N THR A 92 -8.37 -22.85 2.63
CA THR A 92 -8.92 -21.68 3.32
C THR A 92 -7.81 -20.87 4.01
N LEU A 93 -7.37 -19.79 3.36
CA LEU A 93 -6.44 -18.85 3.98
C LEU A 93 -7.08 -18.30 5.26
N SER A 94 -6.30 -18.16 6.31
CA SER A 94 -6.78 -17.45 7.48
C SER A 94 -7.14 -16.01 7.11
N PRO A 95 -8.13 -15.37 7.75
CA PRO A 95 -8.47 -13.97 7.48
C PRO A 95 -7.25 -13.03 7.55
N GLN A 96 -6.33 -13.28 8.47
CA GLN A 96 -5.08 -12.52 8.60
C GLN A 96 -4.17 -12.69 7.38
N ALA A 97 -4.05 -13.91 6.84
CA ALA A 97 -3.27 -14.17 5.65
C ALA A 97 -3.87 -13.45 4.43
N MET A 98 -5.20 -13.40 4.30
CA MET A 98 -5.89 -12.67 3.25
C MET A 98 -5.60 -11.17 3.31
N VAL A 99 -5.67 -10.55 4.50
CA VAL A 99 -5.36 -9.12 4.67
C VAL A 99 -3.87 -8.84 4.41
N SER A 100 -2.98 -9.74 4.81
CA SER A 100 -1.54 -9.61 4.52
C SER A 100 -1.26 -9.68 3.03
N THR A 101 -1.89 -10.61 2.31
CA THR A 101 -1.79 -10.72 0.85
C THR A 101 -2.34 -9.47 0.17
N ALA A 102 -3.51 -8.99 0.59
CA ALA A 102 -4.09 -7.76 0.07
C ALA A 102 -3.18 -6.54 0.32
N SER A 103 -2.57 -6.43 1.50
CA SER A 103 -1.61 -5.35 1.81
C SER A 103 -0.35 -5.39 0.96
N LEU A 104 0.17 -6.59 0.63
CA LEU A 104 1.29 -6.72 -0.29
C LEU A 104 0.90 -6.30 -1.70
N SER A 105 -0.29 -6.70 -2.14
CA SER A 105 -0.84 -6.34 -3.45
C SER A 105 -1.08 -4.83 -3.57
N GLU A 106 -1.59 -4.20 -2.50
CA GLU A 106 -1.70 -2.75 -2.38
C GLU A 106 -0.33 -2.07 -2.52
N ALA A 107 0.69 -2.57 -1.81
CA ALA A 107 2.04 -2.03 -1.89
C ALA A 107 2.60 -2.13 -3.31
N SER A 108 2.44 -3.28 -3.98
CA SER A 108 2.88 -3.50 -5.36
C SER A 108 2.24 -2.49 -6.31
N LEU A 109 0.94 -2.25 -6.16
CA LEU A 109 0.18 -1.32 -7.00
C LEU A 109 0.63 0.13 -6.79
N ILE A 110 0.76 0.58 -5.54
CA ILE A 110 1.19 1.96 -5.25
C ILE A 110 2.63 2.20 -5.73
N VAL A 111 3.53 1.22 -5.55
CA VAL A 111 4.88 1.29 -6.09
C VAL A 111 4.86 1.33 -7.62
N ALA A 112 4.00 0.53 -8.27
CA ALA A 112 3.85 0.57 -9.74
C ALA A 112 3.41 1.94 -10.23
N LEU A 113 2.42 2.57 -9.57
CA LEU A 113 1.98 3.92 -9.89
C LEU A 113 3.09 4.96 -9.72
N LEU A 114 3.89 4.86 -8.65
CA LEU A 114 5.06 5.70 -8.41
C LEU A 114 6.14 5.52 -9.50
N LEU A 115 6.37 4.29 -9.96
CA LEU A 115 7.37 3.96 -10.96
C LEU A 115 6.87 4.16 -12.42
N SER A 116 5.59 4.45 -12.63
CA SER A 116 5.00 4.55 -13.97
C SER A 116 5.74 5.52 -14.91
N PRO A 117 6.28 6.67 -14.45
CA PRO A 117 7.04 7.56 -15.31
C PRO A 117 8.39 6.96 -15.77
N LEU A 118 8.87 5.91 -15.11
CA LEU A 118 10.15 5.24 -15.42
C LEU A 118 9.99 4.05 -16.38
N GLY A 119 8.75 3.68 -16.74
CA GLY A 119 8.44 2.65 -17.73
C GLY A 119 8.53 1.20 -17.26
N ASP A 120 9.11 0.91 -16.10
CA ASP A 120 9.36 -0.48 -15.60
C ASP A 120 8.40 -0.84 -14.44
N HIS A 121 7.09 -0.74 -14.69
CA HIS A 121 6.07 -0.89 -13.65
C HIS A 121 5.00 -1.94 -13.96
N GLN A 122 4.89 -2.40 -15.21
CA GLN A 122 3.75 -3.20 -15.68
C GLN A 122 3.56 -4.49 -14.86
N LEU A 123 4.62 -5.24 -14.60
CA LEU A 123 4.54 -6.49 -13.82
C LEU A 123 4.06 -6.26 -12.38
N LEU A 124 4.50 -5.16 -11.74
CA LEU A 124 4.04 -4.78 -10.41
C LEU A 124 2.56 -4.38 -10.43
N LEU A 125 2.15 -3.64 -11.44
CA LEU A 125 0.78 -3.20 -11.63
C LEU A 125 -0.15 -4.40 -11.76
N GLU A 126 0.14 -5.30 -12.70
CA GLU A 126 -0.63 -6.53 -12.92
C GLU A 126 -0.66 -7.43 -11.67
N SER A 127 0.47 -7.59 -11.00
CA SER A 127 0.56 -8.36 -9.75
C SER A 127 -0.30 -7.76 -8.64
N GLY A 128 -0.24 -6.44 -8.46
CA GLY A 128 -1.05 -5.72 -7.48
C GLY A 128 -2.55 -5.82 -7.78
N GLU A 129 -2.95 -5.58 -9.03
CA GLU A 129 -4.35 -5.68 -9.46
C GLU A 129 -4.90 -7.10 -9.28
N ASN A 130 -4.17 -8.11 -9.74
CA ASN A 130 -4.60 -9.50 -9.62
C ASN A 130 -4.70 -9.96 -8.17
N GLY A 131 -3.75 -9.56 -7.32
CA GLY A 131 -3.79 -9.92 -5.90
C GLY A 131 -4.94 -9.25 -5.16
N LEU A 132 -5.24 -7.97 -5.42
CA LEU A 132 -6.41 -7.30 -4.82
C LEU A 132 -7.72 -7.89 -5.34
N ARG A 133 -7.80 -8.21 -6.64
CA ARG A 133 -8.95 -8.90 -7.23
C ARG A 133 -9.20 -10.23 -6.54
N GLN A 134 -8.17 -11.05 -6.42
CA GLN A 134 -8.25 -12.35 -5.76
C GLN A 134 -8.66 -12.22 -4.29
N ALA A 135 -8.06 -11.28 -3.55
CA ALA A 135 -8.43 -11.03 -2.16
C ALA A 135 -9.91 -10.65 -2.03
N LEU A 136 -10.42 -9.76 -2.89
CA LEU A 136 -11.82 -9.36 -2.90
C LEU A 136 -12.76 -10.53 -3.22
N GLN A 137 -12.42 -11.34 -4.24
CA GLN A 137 -13.22 -12.51 -4.64
C GLN A 137 -13.27 -13.61 -3.57
N GLN A 138 -12.17 -13.78 -2.83
CA GLN A 138 -12.11 -14.79 -1.75
C GLN A 138 -12.77 -14.34 -0.44
N THR A 139 -12.96 -13.04 -0.25
CA THR A 139 -13.50 -12.49 0.99
C THR A 139 -14.96 -12.05 0.89
N THR A 140 -15.52 -12.01 -0.33
CA THR A 140 -16.89 -11.59 -0.59
C THR A 140 -17.61 -12.57 -1.51
N ASP A 141 -18.95 -12.62 -1.39
CA ASP A 141 -19.80 -13.26 -2.40
C ASP A 141 -19.93 -12.44 -3.69
N GLY A 142 -20.74 -12.92 -4.63
CA GLY A 142 -20.97 -12.23 -5.92
C GLY A 142 -21.55 -10.83 -5.79
N ASP A 143 -22.31 -10.57 -4.72
CA ASP A 143 -22.94 -9.27 -4.43
C ASP A 143 -22.04 -8.36 -3.59
N GLY A 144 -20.83 -8.80 -3.23
CA GLY A 144 -19.89 -8.06 -2.41
C GLY A 144 -20.17 -8.12 -0.90
N ARG A 145 -21.02 -9.06 -0.45
CA ARG A 145 -21.25 -9.26 0.99
C ARG A 145 -20.03 -9.94 1.60
N PRO A 146 -19.50 -9.44 2.72
CA PRO A 146 -18.32 -10.04 3.34
C PRO A 146 -18.63 -11.41 3.92
N HIS A 147 -17.70 -12.35 3.78
CA HIS A 147 -17.76 -13.61 4.50
C HIS A 147 -17.61 -13.34 6.00
N GLY A 148 -18.28 -14.14 6.85
CA GLY A 148 -18.28 -13.96 8.31
C GLY A 148 -16.87 -13.87 8.92
N SER A 149 -15.91 -14.59 8.36
CA SER A 149 -14.51 -14.56 8.78
C SER A 149 -13.80 -13.21 8.55
N LEU A 150 -14.30 -12.38 7.64
CA LEU A 150 -13.74 -11.07 7.36
C LEU A 150 -14.25 -9.96 8.31
N LEU A 151 -15.38 -10.17 8.99
CA LEU A 151 -16.09 -9.11 9.73
C LEU A 151 -15.20 -8.38 10.74
N THR A 152 -14.34 -9.09 11.46
CA THR A 152 -13.42 -8.49 12.45
C THR A 152 -12.29 -7.69 11.82
N LEU A 153 -11.95 -7.95 10.57
CA LEU A 153 -10.88 -7.31 9.82
C LEU A 153 -11.39 -6.33 8.76
N LEU A 154 -12.71 -6.19 8.66
CA LEU A 154 -13.37 -5.41 7.61
C LEU A 154 -12.87 -3.96 7.52
N PRO A 155 -12.69 -3.20 8.62
CA PRO A 155 -12.16 -1.83 8.54
C PRO A 155 -10.76 -1.77 7.91
N GLY A 156 -9.88 -2.68 8.29
CA GLY A 156 -8.52 -2.78 7.71
C GLY A 156 -8.57 -3.16 6.23
N PHE A 157 -9.41 -4.13 5.86
CA PHE A 157 -9.56 -4.55 4.47
C PHE A 157 -10.14 -3.43 3.58
N LEU A 158 -11.13 -2.70 4.06
CA LEU A 158 -11.65 -1.51 3.34
C LEU A 158 -10.57 -0.44 3.13
N THR A 159 -9.69 -0.23 4.11
CA THR A 159 -8.56 0.69 3.96
C THR A 159 -7.62 0.24 2.86
N VAL A 160 -7.30 -1.06 2.79
CA VAL A 160 -6.46 -1.67 1.74
C VAL A 160 -7.08 -1.54 0.34
N LEU A 161 -8.39 -1.49 0.22
CA LEU A 161 -9.07 -1.25 -1.07
C LEU A 161 -9.18 0.25 -1.41
N ALA A 162 -9.44 1.09 -0.41
CA ALA A 162 -9.69 2.52 -0.62
C ALA A 162 -8.42 3.28 -1.04
N ARG A 163 -7.26 3.00 -0.44
CA ARG A 163 -6.02 3.72 -0.76
C ARG A 163 -5.57 3.54 -2.20
N PRO A 164 -5.42 2.30 -2.74
CA PRO A 164 -5.02 2.14 -4.14
C PRO A 164 -6.06 2.70 -5.11
N THR A 165 -7.35 2.65 -4.75
CA THR A 165 -8.41 3.28 -5.55
C THR A 165 -8.21 4.80 -5.63
N ALA A 166 -7.91 5.45 -4.52
CA ALA A 166 -7.65 6.89 -4.48
C ALA A 166 -6.38 7.27 -5.27
N TRP A 167 -5.30 6.50 -5.11
CA TRP A 167 -4.06 6.72 -5.87
C TRP A 167 -4.26 6.47 -7.37
N ALA A 168 -4.91 5.38 -7.76
CA ALA A 168 -5.19 5.08 -9.16
C ALA A 168 -6.00 6.23 -9.81
N ALA A 169 -7.01 6.74 -9.12
CA ALA A 169 -7.78 7.90 -9.59
C ALA A 169 -6.90 9.15 -9.76
N ALA A 170 -6.00 9.43 -8.83
CA ALA A 170 -5.05 10.55 -8.92
C ALA A 170 -4.10 10.41 -10.12
N PHE A 171 -3.70 9.20 -10.47
CA PHE A 171 -2.88 8.89 -11.65
C PHE A 171 -3.71 8.65 -12.93
N ARG A 172 -5.02 8.86 -12.90
CA ARG A 172 -5.94 8.62 -14.02
C ARG A 172 -5.89 7.18 -14.53
N HIS A 173 -5.62 6.24 -13.65
CA HIS A 173 -5.60 4.82 -13.93
C HIS A 173 -6.92 4.18 -13.49
N SER A 174 -7.53 3.35 -14.36
CA SER A 174 -8.75 2.60 -14.03
C SER A 174 -8.36 1.26 -13.40
N LEU A 175 -8.46 1.17 -12.08
CA LEU A 175 -8.07 0.00 -11.33
C LEU A 175 -9.10 -1.14 -11.36
N TRP A 176 -10.38 -0.79 -11.34
CA TRP A 176 -11.45 -1.77 -11.18
C TRP A 176 -12.33 -1.87 -12.42
N GLY A 177 -12.51 -3.09 -12.93
CA GLY A 177 -13.59 -3.39 -13.87
C GLY A 177 -14.97 -3.33 -13.19
N SER A 178 -16.05 -3.31 -13.98
CA SER A 178 -17.44 -3.14 -13.50
C SER A 178 -17.82 -4.18 -12.44
N GLU A 179 -17.43 -5.44 -12.59
CA GLU A 179 -17.71 -6.52 -11.64
C GLU A 179 -17.09 -6.23 -10.26
N LEU A 180 -15.81 -5.82 -10.24
CA LEU A 180 -15.12 -5.51 -8.98
C LEU A 180 -15.64 -4.24 -8.33
N GLN A 181 -16.01 -3.24 -9.12
CA GLN A 181 -16.68 -2.04 -8.61
C GLN A 181 -18.01 -2.39 -7.92
N GLN A 182 -18.79 -3.29 -8.50
CA GLN A 182 -20.04 -3.76 -7.89
C GLN A 182 -19.77 -4.48 -6.56
N ARG A 183 -18.77 -5.38 -6.50
CA ARG A 183 -18.39 -6.07 -5.25
C ARG A 183 -17.91 -5.11 -4.17
N ILE A 184 -17.10 -4.09 -4.53
CA ILE A 184 -16.62 -3.06 -3.60
C ILE A 184 -17.80 -2.23 -3.08
N SER A 185 -18.74 -1.87 -3.94
CA SER A 185 -19.95 -1.14 -3.55
C SER A 185 -20.80 -1.96 -2.57
N GLY A 186 -21.03 -3.24 -2.84
CA GLY A 186 -21.73 -4.17 -1.94
C GLY A 186 -21.03 -4.31 -0.59
N LEU A 187 -19.71 -4.45 -0.59
CA LEU A 187 -18.89 -4.53 0.62
C LEU A 187 -18.98 -3.24 1.45
N THR A 188 -18.91 -2.08 0.81
CA THR A 188 -19.03 -0.78 1.48
C THR A 188 -20.42 -0.58 2.09
N THR A 189 -21.48 -0.97 1.37
CA THR A 189 -22.87 -0.92 1.86
C THR A 189 -23.04 -1.84 3.08
N SER A 190 -22.53 -3.06 2.99
CA SER A 190 -22.58 -4.01 4.11
C SER A 190 -21.85 -3.50 5.35
N ALA A 191 -20.68 -2.87 5.16
CA ALA A 191 -19.93 -2.26 6.25
C ALA A 191 -20.70 -1.08 6.88
N GLY A 192 -21.37 -0.27 6.09
CA GLY A 192 -22.23 0.81 6.59
C GLY A 192 -23.40 0.30 7.42
N MET A 193 -24.03 -0.80 7.01
CA MET A 193 -25.12 -1.44 7.79
C MET A 193 -24.63 -2.01 9.13
N LEU A 194 -23.41 -2.56 9.16
CA LEU A 194 -22.82 -3.12 10.38
C LEU A 194 -22.34 -2.03 11.37
N ALA A 195 -22.05 -0.84 10.87
CA ALA A 195 -21.61 0.29 11.68
C ALA A 195 -22.79 1.18 12.17
N ALA A 196 -24.01 0.95 11.68
CA ALA A 196 -25.19 1.67 12.12
C ALA A 196 -25.55 1.27 13.56
N PRO A 197 -25.84 2.26 14.45
CA PRO A 197 -26.20 2.00 15.85
C PRO A 197 -27.56 1.27 16.02
#